data_ce0bce71a223b2fb01822eca90bbb27c
#
_entry.id   ce0bce71a223b2fb01822eca90bbb27c
#
_cell.length_a   1.000
_cell.length_b   1.000
_cell.length_c   1.000
_cell.angle_alpha   90.00
_cell.angle_beta   90.00
_cell.angle_gamma   90.00
#
_symmetry.space_group_name_H-M   'P 1'
#
loop_
_entity.id
_entity.type
_entity.pdbx_description
1 polymer ?
#
loop_
_entity_poly.entity_id
_entity_poly.type
_entity_poly.pdbx_seq_one_letter_code
_entity_poly.pdbx_strand_id
1 'polypeptide(L)'
;FEILIRSARKELFFEVINELYSPSERIMFAKRVCIIYLLSKNIDQRTIAKTTKVSTGTVSRYSVMFHKKESALIKILDKLVKKEAISQFLDDMLAGLLIQPGYKIGHWELYWARERKKQFKRSTGL
;
A
#
# COMPACT_ATOMS: atom_id res chain seq x y z
N PHE A 1 -18.05 3.85 14.10
CA PHE A 1 -18.02 2.76 13.08
C PHE A 1 -19.35 2.65 12.35
N GLU A 2 -20.49 2.82 13.00
CA GLU A 2 -21.81 2.75 12.37
C GLU A 2 -22.00 3.78 11.26
N ILE A 3 -21.46 4.98 11.41
CA ILE A 3 -21.47 6.01 10.36
C ILE A 3 -20.80 5.50 9.09
N LEU A 4 -19.63 4.85 9.20
CA LEU A 4 -18.90 4.30 8.06
C LEU A 4 -19.65 3.13 7.41
N ILE A 5 -20.30 2.29 8.21
CA ILE A 5 -21.12 1.17 7.71
C ILE A 5 -22.34 1.69 6.95
N ARG A 6 -23.02 2.69 7.49
CA ARG A 6 -24.20 3.31 6.87
C ARG A 6 -23.87 4.12 5.61
N SER A 7 -22.62 4.61 5.49
CA SER A 7 -22.12 5.32 4.31
C SER A 7 -21.54 4.41 3.23
N ALA A 8 -21.90 3.13 3.19
CA ALA A 8 -21.32 2.13 2.28
C ALA A 8 -21.59 2.37 0.78
N ARG A 9 -22.43 3.32 0.42
CA ARG A 9 -22.54 3.80 -0.97
C ARG A 9 -21.31 4.62 -1.30
N LYS A 10 -20.70 4.35 -2.45
CA LYS A 10 -19.42 4.92 -2.86
C LYS A 10 -19.37 6.45 -2.76
N GLU A 11 -20.37 7.12 -3.28
CA GLU A 11 -20.42 8.59 -3.30
C GLU A 11 -20.52 9.16 -1.87
N LEU A 12 -21.46 8.66 -1.09
CA LEU A 12 -21.68 9.09 0.30
C LEU A 12 -20.47 8.77 1.18
N PHE A 13 -19.82 7.65 0.96
CA PHE A 13 -18.61 7.27 1.69
C PHE A 13 -17.47 8.28 1.48
N PHE A 14 -17.24 8.69 0.23
CA PHE A 14 -16.22 9.70 -0.07
C PHE A 14 -16.52 11.06 0.56
N GLU A 15 -17.77 11.49 0.55
CA GLU A 15 -18.19 12.73 1.21
C GLU A 15 -17.90 12.65 2.72
N VAL A 16 -18.34 11.59 3.39
CA VAL A 16 -18.10 11.37 4.83
C VAL A 16 -16.61 11.33 5.15
N ILE A 17 -15.81 10.64 4.37
CA ILE A 17 -14.35 10.58 4.56
C ILE A 17 -13.71 11.96 4.38
N ASN A 18 -14.15 12.72 3.39
CA ASN A 18 -13.64 14.07 3.16
C ASN A 18 -14.01 15.06 4.27
N GLU A 19 -15.16 14.88 4.91
CA GLU A 19 -15.59 15.69 6.05
C GLU A 19 -14.89 15.31 7.36
N LEU A 20 -14.67 14.00 7.58
CA LEU A 20 -14.08 13.49 8.82
C LEU A 20 -12.55 13.62 8.86
N TYR A 21 -11.89 13.53 7.72
CA TYR A 21 -10.43 13.49 7.65
C TYR A 21 -9.86 14.68 6.90
N SER A 22 -8.85 15.32 7.48
CA SER A 22 -8.03 16.31 6.80
C SER A 22 -7.27 15.68 5.62
N PRO A 23 -6.81 16.48 4.64
CA PRO A 23 -5.98 15.98 3.55
C PRO A 23 -4.75 15.18 4.03
N SER A 24 -4.09 15.65 5.10
CA SER A 24 -2.93 14.97 5.68
C SER A 24 -3.28 13.60 6.26
N GLU A 25 -4.41 13.49 6.95
CA GLU A 25 -4.88 12.21 7.52
C GLU A 25 -5.25 11.22 6.42
N ARG A 26 -5.85 11.68 5.33
CA ARG A 26 -6.15 10.84 4.16
C ARG A 26 -4.88 10.29 3.51
N ILE A 27 -3.84 11.11 3.39
CA ILE A 27 -2.53 10.68 2.88
C ILE A 27 -1.92 9.65 3.84
N MET A 28 -1.97 9.89 5.14
CA MET A 28 -1.47 8.93 6.14
C MET A 28 -2.21 7.61 6.09
N PHE A 29 -3.53 7.63 5.91
CA PHE A 29 -4.35 6.44 5.74
C PHE A 29 -3.93 5.65 4.48
N ALA A 30 -3.78 6.34 3.35
CA ALA A 30 -3.32 5.74 2.10
C ALA A 30 -1.94 5.10 2.24
N LYS A 31 -0.99 5.78 2.90
CA LYS A 31 0.34 5.23 3.19
C LYS A 31 0.28 3.95 4.02
N ARG A 32 -0.59 3.89 5.04
CA ARG A 32 -0.78 2.68 5.86
C ARG A 32 -1.26 1.51 5.02
N VAL A 33 -2.25 1.72 4.16
CA VAL A 33 -2.74 0.69 3.24
C VAL A 33 -1.63 0.20 2.31
N CYS A 34 -0.84 1.13 1.74
CA CYS A 34 0.31 0.78 0.91
C CYS A 34 1.36 -0.06 1.64
N ILE A 35 1.71 0.31 2.87
CA ILE A 35 2.68 -0.42 3.69
C ILE A 35 2.22 -1.87 3.89
N ILE A 36 0.97 -2.05 4.28
CA ILE A 36 0.38 -3.37 4.53
C ILE A 36 0.38 -4.22 3.25
N TYR A 37 -0.02 -3.62 2.13
CA TYR A 37 -0.01 -4.29 0.83
C TYR A 37 1.40 -4.72 0.41
N LEU A 38 2.38 -3.83 0.51
CA LEU A 38 3.77 -4.13 0.16
C LEU A 38 4.40 -5.19 1.09
N LEU A 39 4.05 -5.17 2.38
CA LEU A 39 4.45 -6.21 3.32
C LEU A 39 3.85 -7.57 2.92
N SER A 40 2.60 -7.62 2.48
CA SER A 40 1.96 -8.86 2.02
C SER A 40 2.61 -9.43 0.76
N LYS A 41 3.30 -8.60 -0.01
CA LYS A 41 4.08 -9.00 -1.19
C LYS A 41 5.55 -9.35 -0.88
N ASN A 42 5.89 -9.46 0.40
CA ASN A 42 7.26 -9.77 0.87
C ASN A 42 8.31 -8.75 0.41
N ILE A 43 7.92 -7.50 0.27
CA ILE A 43 8.86 -6.40 0.03
C ILE A 43 9.58 -6.08 1.35
N ASP A 44 10.88 -5.82 1.28
CA ASP A 44 11.66 -5.51 2.49
C ASP A 44 11.27 -4.15 3.09
N GLN A 45 11.41 -4.06 4.41
CA GLN A 45 10.96 -2.91 5.19
C GLN A 45 11.67 -1.60 4.81
N ARG A 46 12.96 -1.66 4.45
CA ARG A 46 13.73 -0.48 4.04
C ARG A 46 13.21 0.09 2.73
N THR A 47 12.93 -0.77 1.78
CA THR A 47 12.36 -0.38 0.49
C THR A 47 10.96 0.20 0.66
N ILE A 48 10.13 -0.41 1.50
CA ILE A 48 8.80 0.13 1.83
C ILE A 48 8.92 1.51 2.47
N ALA A 49 9.79 1.69 3.46
CA ALA A 49 10.00 2.96 4.14
C ALA A 49 10.43 4.06 3.17
N LYS A 50 11.37 3.77 2.28
CA LYS A 50 11.85 4.69 1.25
C LYS A 50 10.74 5.05 0.25
N THR A 51 9.97 4.05 -0.19
CA THR A 51 8.88 4.21 -1.16
C THR A 51 7.73 5.03 -0.61
N THR A 52 7.29 4.73 0.60
CA THR A 52 6.15 5.40 1.24
C THR A 52 6.55 6.68 1.99
N LYS A 53 7.84 7.00 2.04
CA LYS A 53 8.39 8.14 2.78
C LYS A 53 7.95 8.16 4.25
N VAL A 54 8.12 7.04 4.91
CA VAL A 54 7.92 6.87 6.35
C VAL A 54 9.19 6.28 6.98
N SER A 55 9.29 6.34 8.31
CA SER A 55 10.41 5.70 9.01
C SER A 55 10.36 4.17 8.93
N THR A 56 11.50 3.53 8.97
CA THR A 56 11.59 2.06 9.06
C THR A 56 10.92 1.52 10.34
N GLY A 57 10.95 2.27 11.44
CA GLY A 57 10.24 1.94 12.67
C GLY A 57 8.72 1.87 12.49
N THR A 58 8.16 2.76 11.68
CA THR A 58 6.73 2.73 11.33
C THR A 58 6.40 1.46 10.55
N VAL A 59 7.20 1.12 9.54
CA VAL A 59 7.01 -0.11 8.73
C VAL A 59 7.15 -1.36 9.60
N SER A 60 8.15 -1.40 10.47
CA SER A 60 8.38 -2.51 11.41
C SER A 60 7.19 -2.76 12.33
N ARG A 61 6.57 -1.69 12.83
CA ARG A 61 5.34 -1.79 13.65
C ARG A 61 4.22 -2.50 12.90
N TYR A 62 3.99 -2.15 11.64
CA TYR A 62 2.99 -2.82 10.80
C TYR A 62 3.38 -4.27 10.50
N SER A 63 4.64 -4.54 10.23
CA SER A 63 5.14 -5.89 10.02
C SER A 63 4.82 -6.81 11.20
N VAL A 64 5.08 -6.38 12.43
CA VAL A 64 4.75 -7.14 13.63
C VAL A 64 3.24 -7.37 13.77
N MET A 65 2.43 -6.35 13.51
CA MET A 65 0.96 -6.46 13.59
C MET A 65 0.38 -7.47 12.60
N PHE A 66 0.94 -7.55 11.40
CA PHE A 66 0.39 -8.38 10.32
C PHE A 66 1.00 -9.80 10.24
N HIS A 67 2.13 -10.05 10.88
CA HIS A 67 2.69 -11.42 10.95
C HIS A 67 1.87 -12.38 11.82
N LYS A 68 1.05 -11.88 12.73
CA LYS A 68 0.36 -12.69 13.74
C LYS A 68 -1.07 -13.09 13.40
N LYS A 69 -1.68 -12.60 12.34
CA LYS A 69 -3.12 -12.88 12.03
C LYS A 69 -3.41 -12.85 10.54
N GLU A 70 -4.34 -13.71 10.10
CA GLU A 70 -5.03 -13.54 8.83
C GLU A 70 -5.70 -12.17 8.79
N SER A 71 -5.11 -11.23 8.07
CA SER A 71 -5.62 -9.87 7.96
C SER A 71 -6.83 -9.81 7.04
N ALA A 72 -7.97 -9.38 7.57
CA ALA A 72 -9.16 -9.09 6.77
C ALA A 72 -8.88 -8.04 5.68
N LEU A 73 -8.02 -7.06 5.99
CA LEU A 73 -7.60 -6.04 5.04
C LEU A 73 -6.85 -6.65 3.85
N ILE A 74 -5.92 -7.57 4.10
CA ILE A 74 -5.17 -8.25 3.04
C ILE A 74 -6.13 -9.07 2.16
N LYS A 75 -7.08 -9.80 2.75
CA LYS A 75 -8.10 -10.54 2.00
C LYS A 75 -8.94 -9.64 1.09
N ILE A 76 -9.31 -8.47 1.58
CA ILE A 76 -10.04 -7.46 0.79
C ILE A 76 -9.14 -6.91 -0.32
N LEU A 77 -7.90 -6.52 -0.01
CA LEU A 77 -6.95 -5.99 -0.97
C LEU A 77 -6.65 -7.00 -2.09
N ASP A 78 -6.45 -8.27 -1.78
CA ASP A 78 -6.22 -9.32 -2.79
C ASP A 78 -7.42 -9.50 -3.72
N LYS A 79 -8.65 -9.38 -3.19
CA LYS A 79 -9.86 -9.41 -4.02
C LYS A 79 -9.98 -8.15 -4.90
N LEU A 80 -9.59 -7.01 -4.36
CA LEU A 80 -9.69 -5.73 -5.05
C LEU A 80 -8.62 -5.58 -6.14
N VAL A 81 -7.41 -6.01 -5.88
CA VAL A 81 -6.29 -5.95 -6.85
C VAL A 81 -6.53 -6.84 -8.08
N LYS A 82 -7.35 -7.87 -7.96
CA LYS A 82 -7.79 -8.67 -9.11
C LYS A 82 -8.78 -7.96 -10.03
N LYS A 83 -9.32 -6.81 -9.64
CA LYS A 83 -10.18 -5.96 -10.48
C LYS A 83 -9.33 -4.86 -11.11
N GLU A 84 -9.30 -4.79 -12.44
CA GLU A 84 -8.51 -3.80 -13.21
C GLU A 84 -8.67 -2.35 -12.74
N ALA A 85 -9.88 -1.96 -12.35
CA ALA A 85 -10.16 -0.58 -11.89
C ALA A 85 -9.42 -0.21 -10.60
N ILE A 86 -9.13 -1.17 -9.73
CA ILE A 86 -8.43 -0.92 -8.47
C ILE A 86 -6.95 -1.06 -8.64
N SER A 87 -6.51 -1.91 -9.54
CA SER A 87 -5.12 -1.93 -9.94
C SER A 87 -4.70 -0.57 -10.50
N GLN A 88 -5.51 0.05 -11.35
CA GLN A 88 -5.26 1.41 -11.84
C GLN A 88 -5.28 2.47 -10.72
N PHE A 89 -6.22 2.37 -9.77
CA PHE A 89 -6.27 3.28 -8.63
C PHE A 89 -5.03 3.19 -7.74
N LEU A 90 -4.56 1.97 -7.48
CA LEU A 90 -3.30 1.74 -6.75
C LEU A 90 -2.09 2.25 -7.53
N ASP A 91 -2.10 2.13 -8.86
CA ASP A 91 -1.09 2.71 -9.76
C ASP A 91 -1.03 4.22 -9.64
N ASP A 92 -2.17 4.86 -9.77
CA ASP A 92 -2.27 6.32 -9.72
C ASP A 92 -1.87 6.85 -8.34
N MET A 93 -2.26 6.14 -7.28
CA MET A 93 -1.91 6.50 -5.91
C MET A 93 -0.41 6.30 -5.65
N LEU A 94 0.16 5.19 -6.11
CA LEU A 94 1.59 4.90 -5.97
C LEU A 94 2.43 5.75 -6.91
N ALA A 95 1.99 6.03 -8.13
CA ALA A 95 2.65 6.97 -9.03
C ALA A 95 2.69 8.39 -8.48
N GLY A 96 1.63 8.82 -7.79
CA GLY A 96 1.59 10.11 -7.08
C GLY A 96 2.51 10.17 -5.85
N LEU A 97 2.80 9.03 -5.22
CA LEU A 97 3.71 8.90 -4.07
C LEU A 97 5.17 8.66 -4.49
N LEU A 98 5.39 8.05 -5.63
CA LEU A 98 6.68 7.57 -6.11
C LEU A 98 7.20 8.43 -7.26
N ILE A 99 7.20 9.66 -7.23
CA ILE A 99 7.95 10.61 -8.07
C ILE A 99 8.69 10.02 -9.31
N GLN A 100 8.11 9.06 -10.00
CA GLN A 100 8.57 8.64 -11.32
C GLN A 100 7.39 8.59 -12.28
N PRO A 101 7.18 9.62 -13.09
CA PRO A 101 6.19 9.59 -14.13
C PRO A 101 6.52 8.48 -15.13
N GLY A 102 5.58 7.57 -15.35
CA GLY A 102 5.68 6.58 -16.40
C GLY A 102 5.63 5.11 -16.01
N TYR A 103 5.55 4.75 -14.73
CA TYR A 103 5.35 3.36 -14.32
C TYR A 103 3.86 3.01 -14.21
N LYS A 104 3.40 2.10 -15.08
CA LYS A 104 2.10 1.42 -14.97
C LYS A 104 2.22 0.14 -14.13
N ILE A 105 1.15 -0.35 -13.49
CA ILE A 105 1.13 -1.51 -12.55
C ILE A 105 1.71 -2.80 -13.13
N GLY A 106 1.56 -3.06 -14.42
CA GLY A 106 2.24 -4.19 -15.03
C GLY A 106 3.77 -4.12 -14.90
N HIS A 107 4.32 -2.93 -14.70
CA HIS A 107 5.74 -2.71 -14.44
C HIS A 107 6.11 -2.81 -12.95
N TRP A 108 5.14 -2.73 -12.03
CA TRP A 108 5.37 -2.82 -10.59
C TRP A 108 5.87 -4.18 -10.17
N GLU A 109 5.25 -5.25 -10.64
CA GLU A 109 5.70 -6.60 -10.35
C GLU A 109 7.12 -6.84 -10.88
N LEU A 110 7.41 -6.32 -12.08
CA LEU A 110 8.75 -6.37 -12.66
C LEU A 110 9.75 -5.50 -11.90
N TYR A 111 9.35 -4.30 -11.49
CA TYR A 111 10.18 -3.42 -10.68
C TYR A 111 10.54 -4.06 -9.34
N TRP A 112 9.55 -4.55 -8.60
CA TRP A 112 9.75 -5.19 -7.32
C TRP A 112 10.47 -6.54 -7.44
N ALA A 113 10.25 -7.28 -8.51
CA ALA A 113 11.02 -8.49 -8.82
C ALA A 113 12.51 -8.17 -9.05
N ARG A 114 12.82 -7.06 -9.74
CA ARG A 114 14.19 -6.57 -9.93
C ARG A 114 14.83 -6.12 -8.61
N GLU A 115 14.09 -5.37 -7.78
CA GLU A 115 14.61 -4.93 -6.48
C GLU A 115 14.85 -6.12 -5.53
N ARG A 116 13.96 -7.12 -5.49
CA ARG A 116 14.19 -8.36 -4.74
C ARG A 116 15.44 -9.10 -5.21
N LYS A 117 15.68 -9.20 -6.53
CA LYS A 117 16.90 -9.80 -7.07
C LYS A 117 18.16 -9.03 -6.68
N LYS A 118 18.12 -7.69 -6.67
CA LYS A 118 19.24 -6.86 -6.23
C LYS A 118 19.54 -7.07 -4.75
N GLN A 119 18.52 -7.15 -3.91
CA GLN A 119 18.68 -7.39 -2.48
C GLN A 119 19.22 -8.78 -2.19
N PHE A 120 18.70 -9.80 -2.87
CA PHE A 120 19.21 -11.16 -2.77
C PHE A 120 20.71 -11.22 -3.12
N LYS A 121 21.12 -10.56 -4.21
CA LYS A 121 22.54 -10.46 -4.58
C LYS A 121 23.38 -9.74 -3.52
N ARG A 122 22.86 -8.69 -2.90
CA ARG A 122 23.56 -7.96 -1.82
C ARG A 122 23.67 -8.77 -0.54
N SER A 123 22.65 -9.55 -0.21
CA SER A 123 22.64 -10.40 0.99
C SER A 123 23.48 -11.67 0.84
N THR A 124 23.64 -12.17 -0.38
CA THR A 124 24.44 -13.39 -0.67
C THR A 124 25.87 -13.12 -1.13
N GLY A 125 26.25 -11.85 -1.30
CA GLY A 125 27.59 -11.46 -1.74
C GLY A 125 27.91 -11.84 -3.20
N LEU A 126 26.89 -12.14 -3.95
CA LEU A 126 27.03 -12.51 -5.38
C LEU A 126 26.87 -11.29 -6.30
#